data_3d6e68f092837d19eb8db3c3cc95c332
#
_entry.id   3d6e68f092837d19eb8db3c3cc95c332
#
_cell.length_a   1.000
_cell.length_b   1.000
_cell.length_c   1.000
_cell.angle_alpha   90.00
_cell.angle_beta   90.00
_cell.angle_gamma   90.00
#
_symmetry.space_group_name_H-M   'P 1'
#
loop_
_entity.id
_entity.type
_entity.pdbx_description
1 polymer ?
#
loop_
_entity_poly.entity_id
_entity_poly.type
_entity_poly.pdbx_seq_one_letter_code
_entity_poly.pdbx_strand_id
1 'polypeptide(L)'
;MGTILIITLIAFLTVILLLTSMLLFVKAKISPKGKLVIDINDGERTLEVDGGGTLLSTLGSSGIFLPSACGGGGTCVQCICQVNEGGGEILPTEAPHFSRKEIASNHRLGCQVKVK
;
A
#
# COMPACT_ATOMS: atom_id res chain seq x y z
N MET A 1 39.31 -3.37 -29.36
CA MET A 1 38.96 -3.30 -27.89
C MET A 1 38.02 -2.14 -27.60
N GLY A 2 38.33 -0.91 -27.95
CA GLY A 2 37.48 0.24 -27.66
C GLY A 2 36.08 0.18 -28.28
N THR A 3 35.95 -0.28 -29.51
CA THR A 3 34.68 -0.39 -30.22
C THR A 3 33.73 -1.39 -29.55
N ILE A 4 34.27 -2.53 -29.11
CA ILE A 4 33.49 -3.56 -28.41
C ILE A 4 32.98 -3.02 -27.04
N LEU A 5 33.82 -2.31 -26.31
CA LEU A 5 33.46 -1.70 -25.05
C LEU A 5 32.35 -0.65 -25.23
N ILE A 6 32.42 0.17 -26.26
CA ILE A 6 31.38 1.15 -26.58
C ILE A 6 30.06 0.49 -26.90
N ILE A 7 30.07 -0.55 -27.74
CA ILE A 7 28.86 -1.30 -28.14
C ILE A 7 28.22 -1.96 -26.92
N THR A 8 29.01 -2.61 -26.07
CA THR A 8 28.48 -3.25 -24.85
C THR A 8 27.92 -2.24 -23.86
N LEU A 9 28.55 -1.08 -23.72
CA LEU A 9 28.07 -0.01 -22.86
C LEU A 9 26.73 0.55 -23.36
N ILE A 10 26.62 0.81 -24.66
CA ILE A 10 25.38 1.29 -25.29
C ILE A 10 24.26 0.28 -25.11
N ALA A 11 24.54 -1.01 -25.39
CA ALA A 11 23.55 -2.08 -25.22
C ALA A 11 23.07 -2.17 -23.76
N PHE A 12 23.97 -2.09 -22.80
CA PHE A 12 23.64 -2.13 -21.37
C PHE A 12 22.76 -0.94 -20.95
N LEU A 13 23.15 0.27 -21.37
CA LEU A 13 22.36 1.47 -21.08
C LEU A 13 20.96 1.40 -21.71
N THR A 14 20.86 0.89 -22.95
CA THR A 14 19.59 0.73 -23.64
C THR A 14 18.66 -0.22 -22.88
N VAL A 15 19.16 -1.35 -22.41
CA VAL A 15 18.39 -2.31 -21.62
C VAL A 15 17.91 -1.71 -20.31
N ILE A 16 18.78 -1.00 -19.59
CA ILE A 16 18.41 -0.33 -18.32
C ILE A 16 17.32 0.72 -18.57
N LEU A 17 17.47 1.57 -19.57
CA LEU A 17 16.48 2.59 -19.89
C LEU A 17 15.13 1.97 -20.26
N LEU A 18 15.15 0.87 -21.02
CA LEU A 18 13.93 0.17 -21.43
C LEU A 18 13.22 -0.47 -20.23
N LEU A 19 13.95 -1.14 -19.35
CA LEU A 19 13.38 -1.72 -18.12
C LEU A 19 12.84 -0.64 -17.18
N THR A 20 13.58 0.43 -16.98
CA THR A 20 13.16 1.55 -16.12
C THR A 20 11.90 2.21 -16.68
N SER A 21 11.86 2.47 -17.98
CA SER A 21 10.70 3.03 -18.66
C SER A 21 9.47 2.12 -18.52
N MET A 22 9.65 0.81 -18.69
CA MET A 22 8.60 -0.18 -18.51
C MET A 22 8.05 -0.17 -17.08
N LEU A 23 8.94 -0.15 -16.07
CA LEU A 23 8.53 -0.11 -14.67
C LEU A 23 7.76 1.17 -14.34
N LEU A 24 8.22 2.33 -14.83
CA LEU A 24 7.53 3.60 -14.62
C LEU A 24 6.17 3.63 -15.31
N PHE A 25 6.08 3.06 -16.50
CA PHE A 25 4.82 2.96 -17.24
C PHE A 25 3.81 2.06 -16.51
N VAL A 26 4.24 0.89 -16.05
CA VAL A 26 3.41 -0.03 -15.26
C VAL A 26 2.96 0.63 -13.97
N LYS A 27 3.87 1.28 -13.25
CA LYS A 27 3.54 2.01 -12.02
C LYS A 27 2.51 3.12 -12.29
N ALA A 28 2.67 3.89 -13.35
CA ALA A 28 1.72 4.95 -13.72
C ALA A 28 0.32 4.41 -14.10
N LYS A 29 0.26 3.21 -14.68
CA LYS A 29 -1.01 2.55 -15.04
C LYS A 29 -1.73 1.92 -13.84
N ILE A 30 -0.97 1.34 -12.91
CA ILE A 30 -1.52 0.59 -11.77
C ILE A 30 -1.82 1.51 -10.59
N SER A 31 -1.08 2.61 -10.43
CA SER A 31 -1.35 3.57 -9.35
C SER A 31 -2.74 4.18 -9.52
N PRO A 32 -3.65 4.01 -8.56
CA PRO A 32 -4.94 4.69 -8.60
C PRO A 32 -4.70 6.19 -8.60
N LYS A 33 -5.26 6.85 -9.60
CA LYS A 33 -5.19 8.29 -9.75
C LYS A 33 -6.45 8.90 -9.15
N GLY A 34 -6.31 9.58 -8.05
CA GLY A 34 -7.41 10.30 -7.44
C GLY A 34 -7.17 10.52 -5.95
N LYS A 35 -7.75 11.57 -5.45
CA LYS A 35 -7.84 11.82 -4.01
C LYS A 35 -8.98 11.00 -3.44
N LEU A 36 -8.71 10.34 -2.35
CA LEU A 36 -9.68 9.59 -1.58
C LEU A 36 -9.94 10.30 -0.25
N VAL A 37 -11.15 10.19 0.21
CA VAL A 37 -11.56 10.74 1.51
C VAL A 37 -11.69 9.60 2.50
N ILE A 38 -10.97 9.70 3.61
CA ILE A 38 -11.05 8.75 4.72
C ILE A 38 -11.76 9.45 5.88
N ASP A 39 -12.93 8.94 6.24
CA ASP A 39 -13.64 9.36 7.44
C ASP A 39 -13.21 8.51 8.62
N ILE A 40 -12.83 9.16 9.70
CA ILE A 40 -12.42 8.52 10.95
C ILE A 40 -13.44 8.82 12.02
N ASN A 41 -13.88 7.78 12.74
CA ASN A 41 -14.83 7.87 13.85
C ASN A 41 -16.14 8.57 13.45
N ASP A 42 -16.76 8.14 12.35
CA ASP A 42 -18.06 8.66 11.88
C ASP A 42 -18.08 10.19 11.64
N GLY A 43 -17.03 10.69 11.00
CA GLY A 43 -16.94 12.11 10.62
C GLY A 43 -16.22 12.99 11.64
N GLU A 44 -15.67 12.44 12.72
CA GLU A 44 -14.84 13.19 13.67
C GLU A 44 -13.61 13.79 13.01
N ARG A 45 -13.03 13.05 12.08
CA ARG A 45 -11.89 13.47 11.25
C ARG A 45 -12.05 13.01 9.83
N THR A 46 -11.89 13.94 8.90
CA THR A 46 -11.89 13.63 7.46
C THR A 46 -10.51 13.93 6.90
N LEU A 47 -9.93 12.97 6.20
CA LEU A 47 -8.63 13.10 5.57
C LEU A 47 -8.76 12.95 4.06
N GLU A 48 -8.19 13.89 3.30
CA GLU A 48 -7.98 13.74 1.87
C GLU A 48 -6.60 13.15 1.62
N VAL A 49 -6.55 12.00 0.98
CA VAL A 49 -5.31 11.25 0.75
C VAL A 49 -5.24 10.73 -0.68
N ASP A 50 -4.03 10.50 -1.15
CA ASP A 50 -3.81 9.83 -2.42
C ASP A 50 -3.90 8.30 -2.22
N GLY A 51 -4.60 7.64 -3.13
CA GLY A 51 -4.70 6.18 -3.11
C GLY A 51 -3.39 5.47 -3.48
N GLY A 52 -3.35 4.17 -3.23
CA GLY A 52 -2.25 3.28 -3.65
C GLY A 52 -1.34 2.80 -2.54
N GLY A 53 -1.40 3.36 -1.34
CA GLY A 53 -0.68 2.88 -0.17
C GLY A 53 -1.51 1.95 0.72
N THR A 54 -0.92 1.48 1.80
CA THR A 54 -1.66 0.81 2.88
C THR A 54 -2.33 1.83 3.78
N LEU A 55 -3.38 1.42 4.48
CA LEU A 55 -4.06 2.29 5.44
C LEU A 55 -3.09 2.76 6.54
N LEU A 56 -2.22 1.88 7.02
CA LEU A 56 -1.18 2.20 8.00
C LEU A 56 -0.27 3.33 7.53
N SER A 57 0.29 3.22 6.32
CA SER A 57 1.20 4.24 5.77
C SER A 57 0.49 5.55 5.47
N THR A 58 -0.74 5.48 4.98
CA THR A 58 -1.56 6.65 4.66
C THR A 58 -1.94 7.44 5.90
N LEU A 59 -2.37 6.77 6.96
CA LEU A 59 -2.65 7.40 8.25
C LEU A 59 -1.38 7.98 8.87
N GLY A 60 -0.26 7.29 8.79
CA GLY A 60 1.04 7.77 9.26
C GLY A 60 1.46 9.07 8.58
N SER A 61 1.28 9.18 7.27
CA SER A 61 1.55 10.41 6.50
C SER A 61 0.66 11.58 6.91
N SER A 62 -0.51 11.30 7.44
CA SER A 62 -1.47 12.30 7.93
C SER A 62 -1.32 12.62 9.42
N GLY A 63 -0.29 12.08 10.08
CA GLY A 63 0.00 12.30 11.49
C GLY A 63 -0.77 11.40 12.45
N ILE A 64 -1.46 10.37 11.96
CA ILE A 64 -2.15 9.36 12.76
C ILE A 64 -1.32 8.08 12.72
N PHE A 65 -0.75 7.71 13.86
CA PHE A 65 0.12 6.54 13.96
C PHE A 65 -0.61 5.38 14.63
N LEU A 66 -0.64 4.24 13.94
CA LEU A 66 -1.08 2.98 14.52
C LEU A 66 0.13 2.19 15.04
N PRO A 67 0.01 1.48 16.16
CA PRO A 67 1.09 0.60 16.63
C PRO A 67 1.44 -0.45 15.58
N SER A 68 2.70 -0.60 15.25
CA SER A 68 3.17 -1.60 14.30
C SER A 68 4.60 -2.01 14.58
N ALA A 69 4.79 -2.99 15.46
CA ALA A 69 6.11 -3.49 15.80
C ALA A 69 6.79 -4.24 14.63
N CYS A 70 6.00 -4.82 13.72
CA CYS A 70 6.52 -5.50 12.52
C CYS A 70 6.81 -4.58 11.34
N GLY A 71 6.51 -3.27 11.45
CA GLY A 71 6.73 -2.32 10.37
C GLY A 71 5.85 -2.52 9.14
N GLY A 72 4.68 -3.14 9.30
CA GLY A 72 3.75 -3.40 8.20
C GLY A 72 3.82 -4.82 7.62
N GLY A 73 4.55 -5.73 8.27
CA GLY A 73 4.68 -7.12 7.83
C GLY A 73 3.48 -8.03 8.10
N GLY A 74 2.48 -7.54 8.83
CA GLY A 74 1.25 -8.31 9.13
C GLY A 74 1.41 -9.37 10.23
N THR A 75 2.47 -9.35 11.01
CA THR A 75 2.79 -10.39 12.00
C THR A 75 2.57 -9.99 13.45
N CYS A 76 2.70 -8.70 13.78
CA CYS A 76 2.56 -8.25 15.17
C CYS A 76 1.12 -8.07 15.63
N VAL A 77 0.17 -7.99 14.73
CA VAL A 77 -1.28 -7.82 15.01
C VAL A 77 -1.59 -6.58 15.87
N GLN A 78 -0.77 -5.56 15.81
CA GLN A 78 -0.93 -4.34 16.62
C GLN A 78 -1.66 -3.20 15.89
N CYS A 79 -1.65 -3.22 14.56
CA CYS A 79 -2.30 -2.20 13.72
C CYS A 79 -3.79 -2.48 13.47
N ILE A 80 -4.48 -3.11 14.42
CA ILE A 80 -5.89 -3.46 14.30
C ILE A 80 -6.75 -2.20 14.25
N CYS A 81 -7.61 -2.14 13.25
CA CYS A 81 -8.61 -1.08 13.10
C CYS A 81 -9.91 -1.68 12.57
N GLN A 82 -10.99 -0.95 12.72
CA GLN A 82 -12.28 -1.29 12.18
C GLN A 82 -12.52 -0.49 10.90
N VAL A 83 -12.66 -1.17 9.79
CA VAL A 83 -12.90 -0.55 8.47
C VAL A 83 -14.33 -0.89 8.04
N ASN A 84 -15.23 0.04 8.20
CA ASN A 84 -16.66 -0.16 7.94
C ASN A 84 -16.96 -0.17 6.44
N GLU A 85 -16.30 0.69 5.67
CA GLU A 85 -16.48 0.80 4.22
C GLU A 85 -15.14 0.98 3.50
N GLY A 86 -15.04 0.50 2.28
CA GLY A 86 -13.90 0.73 1.41
C GLY A 86 -12.69 -0.16 1.66
N GLY A 87 -12.72 -1.06 2.62
CA GLY A 87 -11.59 -1.96 2.95
C GLY A 87 -11.48 -3.19 2.04
N GLY A 88 -12.51 -3.50 1.26
CA GLY A 88 -12.59 -4.72 0.49
C GLY A 88 -12.73 -5.97 1.34
N GLU A 89 -12.49 -7.13 0.74
CA GLU A 89 -12.52 -8.41 1.46
C GLU A 89 -11.29 -8.61 2.34
N ILE A 90 -11.45 -9.36 3.43
CA ILE A 90 -10.34 -9.71 4.31
C ILE A 90 -9.31 -10.56 3.57
N LEU A 91 -8.04 -10.21 3.74
CA LEU A 91 -6.95 -10.94 3.08
C LEU A 91 -6.64 -12.25 3.81
N PRO A 92 -6.14 -13.28 3.10
CA PRO A 92 -5.68 -14.52 3.73
C PRO A 92 -4.59 -14.31 4.79
N THR A 93 -3.83 -13.23 4.69
CA THR A 93 -2.80 -12.84 5.67
C THR A 93 -3.37 -12.27 6.96
N GLU A 94 -4.59 -11.73 6.92
CA GLU A 94 -5.29 -11.17 8.07
C GLU A 94 -6.20 -12.18 8.78
N ALA A 95 -6.88 -13.02 8.01
CA ALA A 95 -7.92 -13.92 8.49
C ALA A 95 -7.51 -14.80 9.68
N PRO A 96 -6.28 -15.38 9.75
CA PRO A 96 -5.84 -16.20 10.89
C PRO A 96 -5.75 -15.45 12.22
N HIS A 97 -5.63 -14.12 12.17
CA HIS A 97 -5.46 -13.28 13.36
C HIS A 97 -6.77 -12.85 13.99
N PHE A 98 -7.90 -13.10 13.33
CA PHE A 98 -9.21 -12.65 13.75
C PHE A 98 -10.19 -13.81 13.96
N SER A 99 -11.05 -13.69 14.96
CA SER A 99 -12.21 -14.56 15.13
C SER A 99 -13.31 -14.22 14.13
N ARG A 100 -14.26 -15.12 13.94
CA ARG A 100 -15.43 -14.88 13.07
C ARG A 100 -16.24 -13.64 13.48
N LYS A 101 -16.31 -13.36 14.78
CA LYS A 101 -17.00 -12.16 15.30
C LYS A 101 -16.26 -10.88 14.91
N GLU A 102 -14.95 -10.87 15.01
CA GLU A 102 -14.12 -9.74 14.64
C GLU A 102 -14.18 -9.46 13.14
N ILE A 103 -14.15 -10.51 12.31
CA ILE A 103 -14.31 -10.39 10.86
C ILE A 103 -15.70 -9.82 10.53
N ALA A 104 -16.76 -10.30 11.18
CA ALA A 104 -18.11 -9.77 11.01
C ALA A 104 -18.26 -8.32 11.46
N SER A 105 -17.42 -7.88 12.42
CA SER A 105 -17.36 -6.49 12.91
C SER A 105 -16.40 -5.62 12.10
N ASN A 106 -15.94 -6.06 10.93
CA ASN A 106 -15.05 -5.33 10.02
C ASN A 106 -13.66 -5.00 10.61
N HIS A 107 -13.15 -5.83 11.53
CA HIS A 107 -11.79 -5.68 12.03
C HIS A 107 -10.77 -6.07 10.96
N ARG A 108 -9.78 -5.22 10.75
CA ARG A 108 -8.73 -5.39 9.75
C ARG A 108 -7.37 -4.98 10.32
N LEU A 109 -6.31 -5.51 9.71
CA LEU A 109 -4.95 -5.02 9.96
C LEU A 109 -4.66 -3.83 9.06
N GLY A 110 -4.39 -2.66 9.64
CA GLY A 110 -4.15 -1.43 8.89
C GLY A 110 -2.98 -1.54 7.89
N CYS A 111 -1.98 -2.37 8.19
CA CYS A 111 -0.85 -2.61 7.29
C CYS A 111 -1.20 -3.46 6.06
N GLN A 112 -2.32 -4.17 6.07
CA GLN A 112 -2.76 -5.05 4.98
C GLN A 112 -3.89 -4.42 4.15
N VAL A 113 -4.64 -3.48 4.70
CA VAL A 113 -5.71 -2.77 3.99
C VAL A 113 -5.10 -1.79 3.00
N LYS A 114 -5.48 -1.90 1.74
CA LYS A 114 -5.04 -0.95 0.71
C LYS A 114 -6.07 0.14 0.49
N VAL A 115 -5.59 1.36 0.41
CA VAL A 115 -6.38 2.56 0.11
C VAL A 115 -6.48 2.69 -1.41
N LYS A 116 -7.68 2.52 -1.95
CA LYS A 116 -7.95 2.56 -3.40
C LYS A 116 -8.92 3.69 -3.73
#